data_d55db21f2abb9ea31085f8f05ff6146b
#
_entry.id   d55db21f2abb9ea31085f8f05ff6146b
#
_cell.length_a   1.000
_cell.length_b   1.000
_cell.length_c   1.000
_cell.angle_alpha   90.00
_cell.angle_beta   90.00
_cell.angle_gamma   90.00
#
_symmetry.space_group_name_H-M   'P 1'
#
loop_
_entity.id
_entity.type
_entity.pdbx_description
1 polymer ?
#
loop_
_entity_poly.entity_id
_entity_poly.type
_entity_poly.pdbx_seq_one_letter_code
_entity_poly.pdbx_strand_id
1 'polypeptide(L)'
;MLHRRTINDDSLGVGEPLSETAFGQGLVVRGRHSLVVQPPETSAQYHRVAAQQMFMHPLAFYSIPTESYNDYTTHFRQTWSALAAPLPVNVHLLTLDQIDAKNYIVRLEHFFELNEDATYS
;
A
#
# COMPACT_ATOMS: atom_id res chain seq x y z
N MET A 1 -13.53 -6.06 15.53
CA MET A 1 -14.76 -5.57 14.82
C MET A 1 -14.27 -4.94 13.52
N LEU A 2 -14.71 -5.46 12.37
CA LEU A 2 -14.27 -4.94 11.06
C LEU A 2 -15.19 -3.84 10.54
N HIS A 3 -16.47 -3.93 10.84
CA HIS A 3 -17.47 -2.94 10.47
C HIS A 3 -18.41 -2.67 11.62
N ARG A 4 -18.88 -1.44 11.73
CA ARG A 4 -19.98 -1.08 12.60
C ARG A 4 -20.82 0.00 11.96
N ARG A 5 -22.09 0.02 12.30
CA ARG A 5 -23.04 1.08 12.01
C ARG A 5 -23.80 1.40 13.29
N THR A 6 -23.93 2.67 13.60
CA THR A 6 -24.71 3.14 14.73
C THR A 6 -25.72 4.14 14.23
N ILE A 7 -26.94 4.09 14.77
CA ILE A 7 -28.04 5.01 14.40
C ILE A 7 -28.15 6.19 15.36
N ASN A 8 -27.48 6.11 16.50
CA ASN A 8 -27.48 7.18 17.49
C ASN A 8 -26.02 7.56 17.80
N ASP A 9 -25.81 8.85 18.01
CA ASP A 9 -24.59 9.39 18.61
C ASP A 9 -24.58 9.11 20.11
N ASP A 10 -23.39 9.07 20.71
CA ASP A 10 -23.19 8.87 22.14
C ASP A 10 -23.37 10.16 22.98
N SER A 11 -23.57 11.29 22.31
CA SER A 11 -23.74 12.62 22.92
C SER A 11 -22.51 13.12 23.71
N LEU A 12 -21.31 12.62 23.39
CA LEU A 12 -20.07 13.01 24.06
C LEU A 12 -19.20 13.97 23.25
N GLY A 13 -19.74 14.58 22.18
CA GLY A 13 -18.99 15.60 21.47
C GLY A 13 -19.38 15.85 20.02
N VAL A 14 -19.05 14.94 19.12
CA VAL A 14 -19.09 15.21 17.66
C VAL A 14 -20.52 15.28 17.10
N GLY A 15 -21.46 14.57 17.66
CA GLY A 15 -22.86 14.57 17.21
C GLY A 15 -23.08 13.83 15.88
N GLU A 16 -22.20 12.93 15.49
CA GLU A 16 -22.27 12.19 14.22
C GLU A 16 -22.46 10.68 14.42
N PRO A 17 -23.68 10.15 14.27
CA PRO A 17 -23.85 8.70 14.20
C PRO A 17 -23.25 8.14 12.91
N LEU A 18 -22.76 6.92 12.95
CA LEU A 18 -22.22 6.20 11.78
C LEU A 18 -23.37 5.57 10.98
N SER A 19 -24.22 6.40 10.39
CA SER A 19 -25.45 5.95 9.71
C SER A 19 -25.66 6.60 8.35
N GLU A 20 -24.58 7.00 7.69
CA GLU A 20 -24.62 7.68 6.40
C GLU A 20 -25.40 6.85 5.36
N THR A 21 -26.09 7.56 4.50
CA THR A 21 -26.88 6.97 3.43
C THR A 21 -26.51 7.60 2.08
N ALA A 22 -26.67 6.81 1.02
CA ALA A 22 -26.65 7.30 -0.36
C ALA A 22 -27.85 6.74 -1.11
N PHE A 23 -28.51 7.56 -1.90
CA PHE A 23 -29.69 7.18 -2.69
C PHE A 23 -30.82 6.55 -1.85
N GLY A 24 -31.02 7.02 -0.61
CA GLY A 24 -32.03 6.51 0.31
C GLY A 24 -31.71 5.16 0.97
N GLN A 25 -30.50 4.64 0.79
CA GLN A 25 -30.05 3.38 1.38
C GLN A 25 -28.77 3.58 2.19
N GLY A 26 -28.52 2.70 3.16
CA GLY A 26 -27.24 2.69 3.88
C GLY A 26 -26.06 2.44 2.95
N LEU A 27 -24.94 3.05 3.25
CA LEU A 27 -23.71 2.86 2.46
C LEU A 27 -23.28 1.39 2.44
N VAL A 28 -22.84 0.94 1.26
CA VAL A 28 -22.22 -0.36 1.06
C VAL A 28 -20.75 -0.16 0.73
N VAL A 29 -19.88 -0.63 1.61
CA VAL A 29 -18.43 -0.58 1.42
C VAL A 29 -17.94 -1.96 1.03
N ARG A 30 -17.15 -2.03 -0.03
CA ARG A 30 -16.47 -3.25 -0.47
C ARG A 30 -14.97 -3.09 -0.26
N GLY A 31 -14.36 -4.11 0.30
CA GLY A 31 -12.92 -4.11 0.56
C GLY A 31 -12.33 -5.51 0.48
N ARG A 32 -11.04 -5.57 0.68
CA ARG A 32 -10.30 -6.83 0.83
C ARG A 32 -9.78 -6.92 2.25
N HIS A 33 -9.87 -8.11 2.80
CA HIS A 33 -9.26 -8.45 4.07
C HIS A 33 -8.23 -9.53 3.83
N SER A 34 -7.03 -9.36 4.36
CA SER A 34 -5.99 -10.38 4.34
C SER A 34 -5.80 -10.92 5.75
N LEU A 35 -5.81 -12.23 5.88
CA LEU A 35 -5.53 -12.92 7.13
C LEU A 35 -4.16 -13.58 7.03
N VAL A 36 -3.25 -13.20 7.90
CA VAL A 36 -1.93 -13.81 8.04
C VAL A 36 -1.91 -14.60 9.35
N VAL A 37 -1.58 -15.88 9.26
CA VAL A 37 -1.43 -16.78 10.42
C VAL A 37 -0.01 -17.32 10.42
N GLN A 38 0.79 -16.87 11.35
CA GLN A 38 2.21 -17.21 11.47
C GLN A 38 2.59 -17.29 12.95
N PRO A 39 3.68 -17.98 13.30
CA PRO A 39 4.26 -17.88 14.64
C PRO A 39 4.57 -16.42 15.00
N PRO A 40 4.40 -16.01 16.26
CA PRO A 40 4.64 -14.62 16.68
C PRO A 40 6.01 -14.09 16.26
N GLU A 41 7.06 -14.92 16.37
CA GLU A 41 8.46 -14.56 16.13
C GLU A 41 8.78 -14.22 14.68
N THR A 42 7.93 -14.62 13.74
CA THR A 42 8.11 -14.40 12.29
C THR A 42 6.91 -13.71 11.63
N SER A 43 5.88 -13.41 12.40
CA SER A 43 4.64 -12.83 11.86
C SER A 43 4.89 -11.49 11.18
N ALA A 44 5.81 -10.68 11.69
CA ALA A 44 6.12 -9.36 11.17
C ALA A 44 6.64 -9.39 9.73
N GLN A 45 7.47 -10.37 9.37
CA GLN A 45 7.97 -10.55 7.99
C GLN A 45 6.85 -10.64 6.96
N TYR A 46 5.74 -11.25 7.34
CA TYR A 46 4.61 -11.48 6.44
C TYR A 46 3.60 -10.35 6.48
N HIS A 47 3.15 -9.93 7.66
CA HIS A 47 2.07 -8.96 7.74
C HIS A 47 2.53 -7.54 7.34
N ARG A 48 3.76 -7.13 7.66
CA ARG A 48 4.28 -5.81 7.25
C ARG A 48 4.43 -5.74 5.73
N VAL A 49 5.01 -6.76 5.11
CA VAL A 49 5.16 -6.83 3.65
C VAL A 49 3.78 -6.89 2.98
N ALA A 50 2.87 -7.74 3.46
CA ALA A 50 1.51 -7.83 2.91
C ALA A 50 0.73 -6.51 3.05
N ALA A 51 0.85 -5.82 4.18
CA ALA A 51 0.21 -4.52 4.39
C ALA A 51 0.75 -3.47 3.41
N GLN A 52 2.06 -3.42 3.20
CA GLN A 52 2.68 -2.53 2.23
C GLN A 52 2.22 -2.82 0.79
N GLN A 53 2.17 -4.08 0.40
CA GLN A 53 1.68 -4.49 -0.92
C GLN A 53 0.19 -4.18 -1.13
N MET A 54 -0.62 -4.29 -0.09
CA MET A 54 -2.04 -3.92 -0.15
C MET A 54 -2.23 -2.41 -0.28
N PHE A 55 -1.43 -1.61 0.40
CA PHE A 55 -1.49 -0.16 0.34
C PHE A 55 -0.90 0.39 -0.97
N MET A 56 0.25 -0.10 -1.37
CA MET A 56 0.99 0.32 -2.58
C MET A 56 0.73 -0.63 -3.75
N HIS A 57 -0.55 -0.93 -4.01
CA HIS A 57 -0.89 -1.81 -5.13
C HIS A 57 -0.55 -1.16 -6.48
N PRO A 58 -0.21 -1.97 -7.51
CA PRO A 58 0.07 -1.45 -8.84
C PRO A 58 -1.09 -0.65 -9.43
N LEU A 59 -0.79 0.49 -10.02
CA LEU A 59 -1.74 1.28 -10.78
C LEU A 59 -1.63 0.91 -12.27
N ALA A 60 -2.77 0.68 -12.91
CA ALA A 60 -2.83 0.36 -14.32
C ALA A 60 -3.22 1.59 -15.13
N PHE A 61 -2.41 1.89 -16.13
CA PHE A 61 -2.68 2.94 -17.12
C PHE A 61 -2.73 2.32 -18.51
N TYR A 62 -3.57 2.85 -19.38
CA TYR A 62 -3.78 2.33 -20.71
C TYR A 62 -3.63 3.44 -21.74
N SER A 63 -2.99 3.10 -22.85
CA SER A 63 -2.90 3.96 -24.03
C SER A 63 -3.16 3.15 -25.29
N ILE A 64 -3.60 3.80 -26.36
CA ILE A 64 -3.75 3.16 -27.65
C ILE A 64 -2.36 3.05 -28.28
N PRO A 65 -1.87 1.85 -28.63
CA PRO A 65 -0.61 1.71 -29.32
C PRO A 65 -0.71 2.29 -30.76
N THR A 66 0.33 2.97 -31.18
CA THR A 66 0.45 3.54 -32.53
C THR A 66 1.25 2.66 -33.48
N GLU A 67 1.86 1.61 -32.96
CA GLU A 67 2.75 0.70 -33.69
C GLU A 67 2.33 -0.76 -33.49
N SER A 68 2.89 -1.66 -34.31
CA SER A 68 2.75 -3.09 -34.07
C SER A 68 3.44 -3.50 -32.78
N TYR A 69 3.05 -4.63 -32.20
CA TYR A 69 3.69 -5.13 -30.97
C TYR A 69 5.20 -5.34 -31.13
N ASN A 70 5.65 -5.84 -32.27
CA ASN A 70 7.06 -6.09 -32.53
C ASN A 70 7.87 -4.79 -32.59
N ASP A 71 7.34 -3.77 -33.25
CA ASP A 71 7.97 -2.45 -33.33
C ASP A 71 7.98 -1.78 -31.96
N TYR A 72 6.86 -1.87 -31.22
CA TYR A 72 6.74 -1.33 -29.88
C TYR A 72 7.79 -1.92 -28.91
N THR A 73 8.00 -3.24 -28.94
CA THR A 73 9.01 -3.88 -28.09
C THR A 73 10.44 -3.47 -28.44
N THR A 74 10.68 -3.00 -29.66
CA THR A 74 11.98 -2.51 -30.12
C THR A 74 12.22 -1.05 -29.75
N HIS A 75 11.18 -0.23 -29.84
CA HIS A 75 11.29 1.21 -29.63
C HIS A 75 11.06 1.64 -28.19
N PHE A 76 10.29 0.87 -27.40
CA PHE A 76 9.92 1.25 -26.06
C PHE A 76 10.43 0.25 -25.01
N ARG A 77 10.83 0.80 -23.85
CA ARG A 77 11.25 -0.01 -22.71
C ARG A 77 10.03 -0.71 -22.10
N GLN A 78 10.08 -2.04 -22.02
CA GLN A 78 9.00 -2.85 -21.46
C GLN A 78 9.04 -2.94 -19.94
N THR A 79 10.21 -2.81 -19.35
CA THR A 79 10.43 -2.89 -17.90
C THR A 79 11.36 -1.80 -17.44
N TRP A 80 11.07 -1.25 -16.28
CA TRP A 80 11.93 -0.26 -15.66
C TRP A 80 11.87 -0.33 -14.14
N SER A 81 12.98 -0.08 -13.50
CA SER A 81 13.07 0.11 -12.04
C SER A 81 14.04 1.24 -11.75
N ALA A 82 13.72 2.06 -10.76
CA ALA A 82 14.63 3.07 -10.23
C ALA A 82 15.77 2.44 -9.41
N LEU A 83 15.59 1.21 -8.93
CA LEU A 83 16.58 0.48 -8.16
C LEU A 83 17.25 -0.56 -9.06
N ALA A 84 18.59 -0.67 -8.96
CA ALA A 84 19.37 -1.68 -9.68
C ALA A 84 19.19 -3.09 -9.12
N ALA A 85 18.82 -3.19 -7.84
CA ALA A 85 18.53 -4.45 -7.14
C ALA A 85 17.46 -4.20 -6.06
N PRO A 86 16.73 -5.25 -5.63
CA PRO A 86 15.79 -5.12 -4.53
C PRO A 86 16.52 -4.75 -3.24
N LEU A 87 15.86 -3.97 -2.39
CA LEU A 87 16.36 -3.70 -1.04
C LEU A 87 16.20 -4.95 -0.16
N PRO A 88 17.05 -5.12 0.86
CA PRO A 88 16.83 -6.13 1.90
C PRO A 88 15.46 -5.96 2.56
N VAL A 89 14.88 -7.06 3.04
CA VAL A 89 13.52 -7.06 3.62
C VAL A 89 13.37 -6.10 4.81
N ASN A 90 14.44 -5.90 5.57
CA ASN A 90 14.46 -4.98 6.71
C ASN A 90 14.75 -3.52 6.36
N VAL A 91 14.93 -3.21 5.09
CA VAL A 91 15.13 -1.82 4.62
C VAL A 91 13.94 -1.39 3.80
N HIS A 92 13.24 -0.38 4.27
CA HIS A 92 12.09 0.18 3.58
C HIS A 92 12.42 1.55 2.98
N LEU A 93 12.09 1.74 1.70
CA LEU A 93 12.16 3.02 1.04
C LEU A 93 10.91 3.84 1.38
N LEU A 94 11.03 4.70 2.38
CA LEU A 94 9.91 5.52 2.85
C LEU A 94 9.58 6.66 1.89
N THR A 95 10.60 7.27 1.31
CA THR A 95 10.43 8.40 0.37
C THR A 95 11.49 8.36 -0.71
N LEU A 96 11.07 8.53 -1.93
CA LEU A 96 11.91 8.91 -3.06
C LEU A 96 11.18 10.03 -3.79
N ASP A 97 11.64 11.26 -3.62
CA ASP A 97 11.00 12.44 -4.18
C ASP A 97 12.02 13.33 -4.88
N GLN A 98 11.64 13.86 -6.03
CA GLN A 98 12.48 14.77 -6.80
C GLN A 98 12.14 16.21 -6.44
N ILE A 99 13.13 16.94 -5.87
CA ILE A 99 12.96 18.34 -5.50
C ILE A 99 13.15 19.25 -6.72
N ASP A 100 14.17 18.94 -7.52
CA ASP A 100 14.50 19.68 -8.75
C ASP A 100 15.19 18.73 -9.77
N ALA A 101 15.67 19.27 -10.87
CA ALA A 101 16.26 18.49 -11.96
C ALA A 101 17.44 17.59 -11.56
N LYS A 102 18.09 17.82 -10.41
CA LYS A 102 19.29 17.10 -9.98
C LYS A 102 19.25 16.61 -8.53
N ASN A 103 18.32 17.10 -7.74
CA ASN A 103 18.26 16.83 -6.31
C ASN A 103 17.05 15.96 -5.96
N TYR A 104 17.30 14.95 -5.15
CA TYR A 104 16.30 14.00 -4.67
C TYR A 104 16.34 13.89 -3.15
N ILE A 105 15.18 13.74 -2.55
CA ILE A 105 15.07 13.29 -1.16
C ILE A 105 14.91 11.77 -1.17
N VAL A 106 15.78 11.08 -0.45
CA VAL A 106 15.67 9.65 -0.19
C VAL A 106 15.58 9.46 1.31
N ARG A 107 14.52 8.78 1.76
CA ARG A 107 14.38 8.35 3.16
C ARG A 107 14.31 6.85 3.21
N LEU A 108 15.18 6.27 4.01
CA LEU A 108 15.19 4.85 4.32
C LEU A 108 14.86 4.68 5.80
N GLU A 109 14.15 3.63 6.11
CA GLU A 109 13.86 3.25 7.49
C GLU A 109 14.11 1.76 7.69
N HIS A 110 14.34 1.36 8.93
CA HIS A 110 14.28 -0.03 9.31
C HIS A 110 12.82 -0.47 9.34
N PHE A 111 12.50 -1.56 8.63
CA PHE A 111 11.10 -1.94 8.40
C PHE A 111 10.45 -2.65 9.59
N PHE A 112 11.24 -3.12 10.53
CA PHE A 112 10.79 -3.83 11.72
C PHE A 112 11.11 -3.02 12.98
N GLU A 113 10.30 -3.18 14.02
CA GLU A 113 10.57 -2.64 15.34
C GLU A 113 11.54 -3.52 16.10
N LEU A 114 12.15 -2.96 17.13
CA LEU A 114 13.07 -3.70 18.01
C LEU A 114 12.37 -4.91 18.63
N ASN A 115 12.96 -6.09 18.46
CA ASN A 115 12.45 -7.38 18.93
C ASN A 115 11.11 -7.82 18.33
N GLU A 116 10.70 -7.24 17.22
CA GLU A 116 9.46 -7.62 16.53
C GLU A 116 9.63 -8.89 15.68
N ASP A 117 10.82 -9.13 15.19
CA ASP A 117 11.14 -10.27 14.34
C ASP A 117 12.45 -10.94 14.78
N ALA A 118 12.48 -12.26 14.77
CA ALA A 118 13.65 -13.02 15.22
C ALA A 118 14.89 -12.89 14.29
N THR A 119 14.67 -12.46 13.04
CA THR A 119 15.73 -12.39 12.02
C THR A 119 16.08 -10.95 11.64
N TYR A 120 15.09 -10.05 11.60
CA TYR A 120 15.21 -8.75 10.97
C TYR A 120 15.10 -7.55 11.91
N SER A 121 14.83 -7.75 13.19
CA SER A 121 14.78 -6.64 14.15
C SER A 121 16.10 -6.40 14.89
#